data_cd98eccc045a2365aebdb8a98e500ac0
#
_entry.id   cd98eccc045a2365aebdb8a98e500ac0
#
_cell.length_a   1.000
_cell.length_b   1.000
_cell.length_c   1.000
_cell.angle_alpha   90.00
_cell.angle_beta   90.00
_cell.angle_gamma   90.00
#
_symmetry.space_group_name_H-M   'P 1'
#
loop_
_entity.id
_entity.type
_entity.pdbx_description
1 polymer ?
#
loop_
_entity_poly.entity_id
_entity_poly.type
_entity_poly.pdbx_seq_one_letter_code
_entity_poly.pdbx_strand_id
1 'polypeptide(L)'
;KENRGCPWPDTDEDGILDKDDDCPNNPGPKSNNGCPYADTDEDGVLDKDDDCVNVPGPKSNNGCPVIQEEEQEILNTAFENLEFESGKDIIKEVSFPSLEELANLLIKKSEWKIAVAGHTDNVGSAKTNLILSKKRSQAIADYLEQRGVNSNRVIVQYFGEEKPVADNDTKEGRQQNRRVEMTIIFE
;
A
#
# COMPACT_ATOMS: atom_id res chain seq x y z
N LYS A 1 -30.67 29.11 -25.68
CA LYS A 1 -30.53 30.20 -26.68
C LYS A 1 -30.32 29.55 -28.04
N GLU A 2 -31.15 29.84 -29.00
CA GLU A 2 -31.02 29.33 -30.36
C GLU A 2 -29.76 29.92 -31.01
N ASN A 3 -28.97 29.07 -31.69
CA ASN A 3 -27.71 29.45 -32.36
C ASN A 3 -27.96 30.15 -33.70
N ARG A 4 -29.02 30.96 -33.78
CA ARG A 4 -29.43 31.77 -34.95
C ARG A 4 -29.45 31.00 -36.28
N GLY A 5 -29.74 29.69 -36.25
CA GLY A 5 -29.80 28.82 -37.42
C GLY A 5 -28.48 28.22 -37.91
N CYS A 6 -27.37 28.47 -37.20
CA CYS A 6 -26.11 27.76 -37.43
C CYS A 6 -26.08 26.44 -36.63
N PRO A 7 -25.50 25.36 -37.17
CA PRO A 7 -25.23 24.17 -36.37
C PRO A 7 -24.30 24.55 -35.19
N TRP A 8 -24.49 23.93 -34.04
CA TRP A 8 -23.58 24.06 -32.92
C TRP A 8 -22.22 23.44 -33.30
N PRO A 9 -21.10 24.06 -32.90
CA PRO A 9 -19.79 23.51 -33.15
C PRO A 9 -19.56 22.24 -32.34
N ASP A 10 -18.70 21.39 -32.85
CA ASP A 10 -18.07 20.24 -32.22
C ASP A 10 -16.61 20.38 -32.59
N THR A 11 -15.83 20.98 -31.62
CA THR A 11 -14.50 21.52 -31.93
C THR A 11 -13.42 20.45 -32.00
N ASP A 12 -13.59 19.36 -31.26
CA ASP A 12 -12.66 18.23 -31.23
C ASP A 12 -13.14 16.99 -31.98
N GLU A 13 -14.36 17.10 -32.57
CA GLU A 13 -14.97 16.10 -33.45
C GLU A 13 -15.23 14.75 -32.75
N ASP A 14 -15.51 14.74 -31.45
CA ASP A 14 -15.81 13.52 -30.68
C ASP A 14 -17.31 13.07 -30.81
N GLY A 15 -18.14 13.90 -31.45
CA GLY A 15 -19.58 13.66 -31.65
C GLY A 15 -20.45 14.25 -30.54
N ILE A 16 -19.88 15.08 -29.66
CA ILE A 16 -20.59 15.86 -28.65
C ILE A 16 -20.43 17.34 -29.01
N LEU A 17 -21.52 18.09 -29.01
CA LEU A 17 -21.45 19.51 -29.33
C LEU A 17 -20.79 20.26 -28.17
N ASP A 18 -19.98 21.30 -28.47
CA ASP A 18 -19.27 22.11 -27.46
C ASP A 18 -20.12 22.59 -26.28
N LYS A 19 -21.42 22.79 -26.51
CA LYS A 19 -22.36 23.22 -25.46
C LYS A 19 -22.77 22.14 -24.46
N ASP A 20 -22.60 20.89 -24.86
CA ASP A 20 -22.97 19.67 -24.11
C ASP A 20 -21.70 18.89 -23.70
N ASP A 21 -20.53 19.42 -24.03
CA ASP A 21 -19.21 18.87 -23.81
C ASP A 21 -18.47 19.60 -22.67
N ASP A 22 -18.00 18.83 -21.66
CA ASP A 22 -17.22 19.38 -20.54
C ASP A 22 -15.76 19.67 -20.96
N CYS A 23 -15.28 19.04 -22.07
CA CYS A 23 -13.91 19.18 -22.59
C CYS A 23 -13.86 19.51 -24.09
N PRO A 24 -14.43 20.63 -24.58
CA PRO A 24 -14.69 20.90 -26.01
C PRO A 24 -13.46 20.95 -26.95
N ASN A 25 -12.25 20.73 -26.44
CA ASN A 25 -11.01 20.73 -27.22
C ASN A 25 -10.21 19.43 -27.07
N ASN A 26 -10.72 18.46 -26.29
CA ASN A 26 -10.04 17.21 -25.99
C ASN A 26 -11.04 16.07 -26.16
N PRO A 27 -10.99 15.32 -27.27
CA PRO A 27 -12.01 14.34 -27.60
C PRO A 27 -12.13 13.23 -26.54
N GLY A 28 -13.36 12.95 -26.12
CA GLY A 28 -13.65 11.94 -25.13
C GLY A 28 -15.01 11.26 -25.34
N PRO A 29 -15.27 10.17 -24.63
CA PRO A 29 -16.50 9.43 -24.80
C PRO A 29 -17.70 10.15 -24.17
N LYS A 30 -18.87 9.96 -24.73
CA LYS A 30 -20.13 10.48 -24.20
C LYS A 30 -20.43 10.03 -22.78
N SER A 31 -19.92 8.86 -22.39
CA SER A 31 -20.03 8.32 -21.01
C SER A 31 -19.23 9.13 -19.98
N ASN A 32 -18.33 10.02 -20.43
CA ASN A 32 -17.55 10.95 -19.61
C ASN A 32 -17.78 12.41 -20.04
N ASN A 33 -18.98 12.72 -20.55
CA ASN A 33 -19.40 14.06 -20.97
C ASN A 33 -18.42 14.75 -21.96
N GLY A 34 -17.82 14.00 -22.89
CA GLY A 34 -16.85 14.52 -23.85
C GLY A 34 -15.41 14.65 -23.34
N CYS A 35 -15.15 14.33 -22.09
CA CYS A 35 -13.79 14.33 -21.59
C CYS A 35 -13.11 12.98 -21.76
N PRO A 36 -11.81 12.93 -22.08
CA PRO A 36 -11.04 11.70 -21.97
C PRO A 36 -11.02 11.20 -20.53
N TYR A 37 -10.97 9.89 -20.35
CA TYR A 37 -10.68 9.34 -19.02
C TYR A 37 -9.22 9.61 -18.65
N ALA A 38 -8.98 9.94 -17.38
CA ALA A 38 -7.64 10.12 -16.86
C ALA A 38 -6.86 8.79 -16.81
N ASP A 39 -5.55 8.90 -17.01
CA ASP A 39 -4.52 7.89 -16.79
C ASP A 39 -3.36 8.68 -16.18
N THR A 40 -3.31 8.70 -14.84
CA THR A 40 -2.50 9.66 -14.09
C THR A 40 -1.02 9.34 -14.12
N ASP A 41 -0.65 8.07 -14.18
CA ASP A 41 0.74 7.61 -14.23
C ASP A 41 1.19 7.13 -15.62
N GLU A 42 0.28 7.21 -16.60
CA GLU A 42 0.53 6.93 -18.01
C GLU A 42 0.94 5.46 -18.30
N ASP A 43 0.47 4.50 -17.51
CA ASP A 43 0.78 3.08 -17.68
C ASP A 43 -0.12 2.35 -18.68
N GLY A 44 -1.18 3.03 -19.16
CA GLY A 44 -2.17 2.49 -20.10
C GLY A 44 -3.36 1.81 -19.42
N VAL A 45 -3.46 1.92 -18.08
CA VAL A 45 -4.67 1.61 -17.30
C VAL A 45 -5.30 2.92 -16.86
N LEU A 46 -6.60 3.08 -17.14
CA LEU A 46 -7.29 4.32 -16.76
C LEU A 46 -7.49 4.37 -15.23
N ASP A 47 -7.41 5.55 -14.63
CA ASP A 47 -7.58 5.77 -13.17
C ASP A 47 -8.77 5.02 -12.56
N LYS A 48 -9.89 4.89 -13.31
CA LYS A 48 -11.10 4.20 -12.87
C LYS A 48 -10.97 2.67 -12.81
N ASP A 49 -10.00 2.12 -13.50
CA ASP A 49 -9.72 0.68 -13.63
C ASP A 49 -8.37 0.33 -12.99
N ASP A 50 -7.69 1.33 -12.38
CA ASP A 50 -6.36 1.26 -11.80
C ASP A 50 -6.41 1.24 -10.28
N ASP A 51 -5.84 0.18 -9.68
CA ASP A 51 -5.71 0.04 -8.23
C ASP A 51 -4.52 0.85 -7.67
N CYS A 52 -3.60 1.35 -8.54
CA CYS A 52 -2.37 2.06 -8.18
C CYS A 52 -2.16 3.36 -8.98
N VAL A 53 -3.17 4.20 -9.07
CA VAL A 53 -3.32 5.40 -9.93
C VAL A 53 -2.09 6.32 -10.08
N ASN A 54 -1.12 6.26 -9.17
CA ASN A 54 0.08 7.11 -9.19
C ASN A 54 1.38 6.32 -9.37
N VAL A 55 1.31 4.99 -9.57
CA VAL A 55 2.50 4.13 -9.62
C VAL A 55 2.36 3.13 -10.77
N PRO A 56 3.07 3.35 -11.89
CA PRO A 56 2.87 2.57 -13.10
C PRO A 56 3.03 1.07 -12.91
N GLY A 57 2.09 0.29 -13.42
CA GLY A 57 2.14 -1.16 -13.41
C GLY A 57 1.43 -1.80 -14.60
N PRO A 58 1.55 -3.10 -14.80
CA PRO A 58 0.96 -3.74 -15.94
C PRO A 58 -0.56 -3.91 -15.78
N LYS A 59 -1.28 -3.85 -16.90
CA LYS A 59 -2.73 -4.11 -16.95
C LYS A 59 -3.12 -5.48 -16.39
N SER A 60 -2.22 -6.47 -16.46
CA SER A 60 -2.43 -7.81 -15.87
C SER A 60 -2.50 -7.80 -14.33
N ASN A 61 -2.08 -6.72 -13.70
CA ASN A 61 -2.12 -6.49 -12.27
C ASN A 61 -2.90 -5.20 -11.91
N ASN A 62 -3.92 -4.86 -12.71
CA ASN A 62 -4.78 -3.69 -12.52
C ASN A 62 -4.00 -2.38 -12.29
N GLY A 63 -2.96 -2.12 -13.09
CA GLY A 63 -2.14 -0.92 -12.94
C GLY A 63 -1.11 -0.94 -11.80
N CYS A 64 -1.15 -1.93 -10.92
CA CYS A 64 -0.16 -2.01 -9.84
C CYS A 64 1.13 -2.71 -10.27
N PRO A 65 2.30 -2.29 -9.72
CA PRO A 65 3.56 -3.01 -9.91
C PRO A 65 3.48 -4.46 -9.47
N VAL A 66 4.17 -5.34 -10.16
CA VAL A 66 4.28 -6.76 -9.79
C VAL A 66 5.49 -6.94 -8.90
N ILE A 67 5.28 -7.44 -7.68
CA ILE A 67 6.36 -7.87 -6.79
C ILE A 67 6.91 -9.18 -7.36
N GLN A 68 8.21 -9.22 -7.67
CA GLN A 68 8.87 -10.42 -8.19
C GLN A 68 9.00 -11.48 -7.10
N GLU A 69 9.11 -12.76 -7.48
CA GLU A 69 9.19 -13.88 -6.54
C GLU A 69 10.34 -13.72 -5.54
N GLU A 70 11.51 -13.28 -5.99
CA GLU A 70 12.68 -13.02 -5.15
C GLU A 70 12.44 -11.88 -4.14
N GLU A 71 11.71 -10.85 -4.53
CA GLU A 71 11.33 -9.71 -3.68
C GLU A 71 10.30 -10.14 -2.62
N GLN A 72 9.35 -10.98 -3.03
CA GLN A 72 8.36 -11.57 -2.12
C GLN A 72 9.00 -12.51 -1.11
N GLU A 73 10.04 -13.26 -1.50
CA GLU A 73 10.80 -14.12 -0.59
C GLU A 73 11.52 -13.30 0.50
N ILE A 74 12.11 -12.15 0.14
CA ILE A 74 12.73 -11.23 1.12
C ILE A 74 11.68 -10.72 2.12
N LEU A 75 10.51 -10.31 1.64
CA LEU A 75 9.40 -9.84 2.49
C LEU A 75 8.94 -10.95 3.45
N ASN A 76 8.73 -12.16 2.94
CA ASN A 76 8.29 -13.30 3.73
C ASN A 76 9.35 -13.69 4.77
N THR A 77 10.62 -13.73 4.38
CA THR A 77 11.74 -14.07 5.27
C THR A 77 11.89 -13.03 6.39
N ALA A 78 11.73 -11.75 6.09
CA ALA A 78 11.77 -10.69 7.10
C ALA A 78 10.61 -10.82 8.10
N PHE A 79 9.43 -11.21 7.63
CA PHE A 79 8.27 -11.47 8.49
C PHE A 79 8.45 -12.72 9.36
N GLU A 80 8.87 -13.85 8.77
CA GLU A 80 8.96 -15.14 9.45
C GLU A 80 10.08 -15.17 10.50
N ASN A 81 11.20 -14.51 10.23
CA ASN A 81 12.36 -14.46 11.12
C ASN A 81 12.29 -13.34 12.15
N LEU A 82 11.20 -12.55 12.17
CA LEU A 82 11.06 -11.46 13.10
C LEU A 82 10.70 -11.95 14.50
N GLU A 83 11.61 -11.76 15.41
CA GLU A 83 11.41 -12.09 16.83
C GLU A 83 11.67 -10.90 17.73
N PHE A 84 10.86 -10.81 18.79
CA PHE A 84 11.06 -9.86 19.89
C PHE A 84 11.41 -10.59 21.19
N GLU A 85 12.05 -9.88 22.11
CA GLU A 85 12.15 -10.36 23.48
C GLU A 85 10.76 -10.51 24.11
N SER A 86 10.58 -11.48 24.99
CA SER A 86 9.28 -11.79 25.59
C SER A 86 8.69 -10.57 26.31
N GLY A 87 7.50 -10.18 25.90
CA GLY A 87 6.77 -9.05 26.47
C GLY A 87 7.37 -7.66 26.18
N LYS A 88 8.40 -7.57 25.32
CA LYS A 88 9.10 -6.33 25.00
C LYS A 88 8.97 -5.96 23.52
N ASP A 89 9.42 -4.78 23.20
CA ASP A 89 9.58 -4.17 21.87
C ASP A 89 11.05 -4.24 21.37
N ILE A 90 11.89 -5.03 22.01
CA ILE A 90 13.30 -5.22 21.65
C ILE A 90 13.39 -6.33 20.61
N ILE A 91 13.85 -5.99 19.40
CA ILE A 91 14.11 -6.93 18.31
C ILE A 91 15.31 -7.82 18.68
N LYS A 92 15.18 -9.13 18.51
CA LYS A 92 16.27 -10.06 18.76
C LYS A 92 17.30 -10.02 17.63
N GLU A 93 18.55 -10.29 17.96
CA GLU A 93 19.67 -10.29 17.02
C GLU A 93 19.46 -11.24 15.82
N VAL A 94 18.76 -12.36 16.03
CA VAL A 94 18.44 -13.34 14.97
C VAL A 94 17.62 -12.73 13.83
N SER A 95 16.87 -11.65 14.08
CA SER A 95 16.05 -10.96 13.08
C SER A 95 16.81 -9.95 12.22
N PHE A 96 18.00 -9.51 12.66
CA PHE A 96 18.71 -8.44 11.96
C PHE A 96 19.13 -8.78 10.53
N PRO A 97 19.60 -9.99 10.20
CA PRO A 97 19.98 -10.29 8.82
C PRO A 97 18.83 -10.12 7.83
N SER A 98 17.65 -10.65 8.15
CA SER A 98 16.47 -10.54 7.26
C SER A 98 15.90 -9.12 7.19
N LEU A 99 15.96 -8.36 8.29
CA LEU A 99 15.59 -6.95 8.27
C LEU A 99 16.59 -6.07 7.50
N GLU A 100 17.87 -6.44 7.48
CA GLU A 100 18.89 -5.78 6.65
C GLU A 100 18.61 -6.01 5.16
N GLU A 101 18.28 -7.24 4.75
CA GLU A 101 17.89 -7.55 3.37
C GLU A 101 16.63 -6.78 2.95
N LEU A 102 15.64 -6.71 3.83
CA LEU A 102 14.43 -5.89 3.61
C LEU A 102 14.78 -4.40 3.45
N ALA A 103 15.64 -3.85 4.30
CA ALA A 103 16.07 -2.45 4.19
C ALA A 103 16.76 -2.19 2.84
N ASN A 104 17.65 -3.08 2.41
CA ASN A 104 18.35 -2.98 1.12
C ASN A 104 17.37 -3.06 -0.06
N LEU A 105 16.36 -3.93 0.01
CA LEU A 105 15.29 -3.99 -0.99
C LEU A 105 14.51 -2.67 -1.06
N LEU A 106 14.10 -2.12 0.08
CA LEU A 106 13.37 -0.85 0.14
C LEU A 106 14.21 0.35 -0.33
N ILE A 107 15.52 0.33 -0.11
CA ILE A 107 16.42 1.35 -0.66
C ILE A 107 16.50 1.26 -2.18
N LYS A 108 16.60 0.03 -2.72
CA LYS A 108 16.63 -0.21 -4.16
C LYS A 108 15.30 0.14 -4.85
N LYS A 109 14.17 -0.08 -4.16
CA LYS A 109 12.81 0.21 -4.62
C LYS A 109 12.32 1.51 -3.96
N SER A 110 12.82 2.63 -4.44
CA SER A 110 12.59 3.94 -3.80
C SER A 110 11.14 4.39 -3.81
N GLU A 111 10.34 3.90 -4.74
CA GLU A 111 8.90 4.15 -4.91
C GLU A 111 8.02 3.33 -3.96
N TRP A 112 8.53 2.23 -3.38
CA TRP A 112 7.74 1.37 -2.51
C TRP A 112 7.60 1.98 -1.12
N LYS A 113 6.39 1.92 -0.58
CA LYS A 113 6.10 2.14 0.84
C LYS A 113 5.85 0.80 1.52
N ILE A 114 6.10 0.71 2.81
CA ILE A 114 5.83 -0.49 3.60
C ILE A 114 4.95 -0.16 4.79
N ALA A 115 3.84 -0.88 4.96
CA ALA A 115 3.07 -0.90 6.18
C ALA A 115 3.62 -1.97 7.12
N VAL A 116 3.85 -1.58 8.38
CA VAL A 116 4.31 -2.46 9.45
C VAL A 116 3.23 -2.50 10.51
N ALA A 117 2.49 -3.61 10.61
CA ALA A 117 1.30 -3.75 11.44
C ALA A 117 1.53 -4.70 12.62
N GLY A 118 1.53 -4.18 13.84
CA GLY A 118 1.76 -4.93 15.07
C GLY A 118 0.49 -5.54 15.66
N HIS A 119 0.60 -6.78 16.11
CA HIS A 119 -0.47 -7.55 16.74
C HIS A 119 0.00 -8.25 18.02
N THR A 120 -0.94 -8.55 18.91
CA THR A 120 -0.71 -9.33 20.13
C THR A 120 -1.72 -10.47 20.23
N ASP A 121 -1.48 -11.37 21.15
CA ASP A 121 -2.55 -12.24 21.68
C ASP A 121 -3.44 -11.45 22.65
N ASN A 122 -4.46 -12.11 23.22
CA ASN A 122 -5.41 -11.55 24.18
C ASN A 122 -4.95 -11.61 25.65
N VAL A 123 -3.70 -11.94 25.92
CA VAL A 123 -3.18 -12.03 27.30
C VAL A 123 -2.82 -10.62 27.80
N GLY A 124 -3.46 -10.21 28.88
CA GLY A 124 -3.28 -8.88 29.47
C GLY A 124 -4.45 -7.93 29.24
N SER A 125 -4.23 -6.64 29.31
CA SER A 125 -5.25 -5.64 29.01
C SER A 125 -5.17 -5.18 27.55
N ALA A 126 -6.31 -4.96 26.90
CA ALA A 126 -6.37 -4.43 25.53
C ALA A 126 -5.54 -3.14 25.36
N LYS A 127 -5.56 -2.26 26.35
CA LYS A 127 -4.74 -1.03 26.36
C LYS A 127 -3.24 -1.34 26.34
N THR A 128 -2.79 -2.30 27.14
CA THR A 128 -1.36 -2.70 27.19
C THR A 128 -0.95 -3.36 25.88
N ASN A 129 -1.82 -4.21 25.33
CA ASN A 129 -1.61 -4.91 24.05
C ASN A 129 -1.53 -3.92 22.89
N LEU A 130 -2.40 -2.90 22.87
CA LEU A 130 -2.35 -1.84 21.85
C LEU A 130 -1.03 -1.04 21.93
N ILE A 131 -0.58 -0.71 23.13
CA ILE A 131 0.70 0.00 23.33
C ILE A 131 1.89 -0.88 22.92
N LEU A 132 1.88 -2.17 23.25
CA LEU A 132 2.96 -3.10 22.90
C LEU A 132 3.04 -3.31 21.39
N SER A 133 1.89 -3.48 20.71
CA SER A 133 1.87 -3.63 19.26
C SER A 133 2.41 -2.39 18.55
N LYS A 134 2.02 -1.19 19.01
CA LYS A 134 2.55 0.09 18.51
C LYS A 134 4.08 0.17 18.65
N LYS A 135 4.60 -0.13 19.84
CA LYS A 135 6.04 -0.07 20.10
C LYS A 135 6.84 -1.05 19.24
N ARG A 136 6.31 -2.24 18.98
CA ARG A 136 6.95 -3.23 18.12
C ARG A 136 7.00 -2.78 16.65
N SER A 137 5.88 -2.29 16.12
CA SER A 137 5.89 -1.72 14.77
C SER A 137 6.83 -0.53 14.65
N GLN A 138 6.86 0.33 15.67
CA GLN A 138 7.78 1.47 15.71
C GLN A 138 9.25 1.02 15.75
N ALA A 139 9.60 -0.01 16.53
CA ALA A 139 10.97 -0.51 16.61
C ALA A 139 11.49 -1.01 15.25
N ILE A 140 10.59 -1.61 14.43
CA ILE A 140 10.96 -2.00 13.05
C ILE A 140 11.12 -0.77 12.15
N ALA A 141 10.21 0.20 12.24
CA ALA A 141 10.31 1.45 11.49
C ALA A 141 11.61 2.17 11.81
N ASP A 142 11.95 2.30 13.09
CA ASP A 142 13.19 2.92 13.56
C ASP A 142 14.44 2.16 13.05
N TYR A 143 14.38 0.84 13.01
CA TYR A 143 15.46 0.01 12.46
C TYR A 143 15.65 0.27 10.96
N LEU A 144 14.56 0.24 10.17
CA LEU A 144 14.62 0.50 8.72
C LEU A 144 15.13 1.92 8.43
N GLU A 145 14.69 2.92 9.21
CA GLU A 145 15.15 4.29 9.09
C GLU A 145 16.66 4.43 9.38
N GLN A 146 17.17 3.76 10.43
CA GLN A 146 18.60 3.72 10.74
C GLN A 146 19.44 3.08 9.63
N ARG A 147 18.84 2.23 8.79
CA ARG A 147 19.47 1.64 7.61
C ARG A 147 19.34 2.49 6.34
N GLY A 148 18.70 3.66 6.41
CA GLY A 148 18.58 4.61 5.31
C GLY A 148 17.26 4.57 4.54
N VAL A 149 16.28 3.79 4.99
CA VAL A 149 14.91 3.87 4.45
C VAL A 149 14.26 5.16 4.93
N ASN A 150 13.71 5.96 4.02
CA ASN A 150 13.06 7.23 4.39
C ASN A 150 11.83 6.97 5.27
N SER A 151 11.75 7.64 6.43
CA SER A 151 10.70 7.43 7.43
C SER A 151 9.27 7.67 6.90
N ASN A 152 9.08 8.55 5.93
CA ASN A 152 7.76 8.78 5.31
C ASN A 152 7.29 7.63 4.41
N ARG A 153 8.12 6.63 4.17
CA ARG A 153 7.81 5.41 3.42
C ARG A 153 7.49 4.22 4.33
N VAL A 154 7.62 4.37 5.64
CA VAL A 154 7.31 3.31 6.62
C VAL A 154 6.06 3.70 7.40
N ILE A 155 4.97 3.01 7.13
CA ILE A 155 3.66 3.29 7.72
C ILE A 155 3.47 2.38 8.94
N VAL A 156 3.49 2.97 10.13
CA VAL A 156 3.31 2.24 11.39
C VAL A 156 1.82 2.04 11.68
N GLN A 157 1.40 0.78 11.73
CA GLN A 157 0.05 0.37 12.13
C GLN A 157 0.12 -0.50 13.38
N TYR A 158 -0.94 -0.51 14.19
CA TYR A 158 -0.99 -1.29 15.42
C TYR A 158 -2.43 -1.59 15.81
N PHE A 159 -2.69 -2.85 16.15
CA PHE A 159 -4.03 -3.37 16.38
C PHE A 159 -4.18 -4.05 17.75
N GLY A 160 -3.08 -4.24 18.51
CA GLY A 160 -3.16 -5.00 19.75
C GLY A 160 -3.74 -6.38 19.49
N GLU A 161 -4.78 -6.74 20.25
CA GLU A 161 -5.49 -8.02 20.16
C GLU A 161 -6.72 -8.01 19.23
N GLU A 162 -7.01 -6.87 18.56
CA GLU A 162 -8.27 -6.68 17.82
C GLU A 162 -8.37 -7.47 16.52
N LYS A 163 -7.23 -7.90 15.96
CA LYS A 163 -7.18 -8.64 14.68
C LYS A 163 -6.47 -9.99 14.84
N PRO A 164 -7.06 -10.97 15.52
CA PRO A 164 -6.50 -12.30 15.65
C PRO A 164 -6.57 -13.05 14.31
N VAL A 165 -5.54 -13.88 14.01
CA VAL A 165 -5.50 -14.80 12.86
C VAL A 165 -5.67 -16.24 13.29
N ALA A 166 -5.62 -16.51 14.60
CA ALA A 166 -5.79 -17.83 15.17
C ALA A 166 -6.52 -17.75 16.52
N ASP A 167 -6.95 -18.92 17.01
CA ASP A 167 -7.68 -19.02 18.26
C ASP A 167 -6.80 -18.68 19.48
N ASN A 168 -7.22 -17.67 20.23
CA ASN A 168 -6.53 -17.21 21.44
C ASN A 168 -6.65 -18.20 22.64
N ASP A 169 -7.56 -19.15 22.60
CA ASP A 169 -7.71 -20.15 23.69
C ASP A 169 -6.58 -21.19 23.65
N THR A 170 -5.94 -21.39 22.50
CA THR A 170 -4.80 -22.29 22.34
C THR A 170 -3.45 -21.56 22.51
N LYS A 171 -2.42 -22.30 22.95
CA LYS A 171 -1.07 -21.74 23.06
C LYS A 171 -0.48 -21.44 21.67
N GLU A 172 -0.76 -22.31 20.73
CA GLU A 172 -0.32 -22.24 19.33
C GLU A 172 -0.95 -21.04 18.63
N GLY A 173 -2.26 -20.83 18.80
CA GLY A 173 -2.97 -19.71 18.23
C GLY A 173 -2.51 -18.38 18.82
N ARG A 174 -2.28 -18.30 20.13
CA ARG A 174 -1.67 -17.10 20.74
C ARG A 174 -0.28 -16.80 20.18
N GLN A 175 0.52 -17.82 19.87
CA GLN A 175 1.83 -17.62 19.24
C GLN A 175 1.69 -17.00 17.85
N GLN A 176 0.72 -17.45 17.05
CA GLN A 176 0.43 -16.90 15.72
C GLN A 176 -0.12 -15.45 15.81
N ASN A 177 -0.89 -15.14 16.82
CA ASN A 177 -1.42 -13.79 17.03
C ASN A 177 -0.34 -12.78 17.44
N ARG A 178 0.73 -13.19 18.11
CA ARG A 178 1.90 -12.34 18.45
C ARG A 178 2.81 -12.17 17.25
N ARG A 179 2.42 -11.33 16.31
CA ARG A 179 3.11 -11.12 15.03
C ARG A 179 3.23 -9.63 14.67
N VAL A 180 4.06 -9.37 13.70
CA VAL A 180 4.06 -8.10 12.97
C VAL A 180 3.96 -8.42 11.48
N GLU A 181 2.93 -7.93 10.83
CA GLU A 181 2.75 -8.05 9.37
C GLU A 181 3.48 -6.93 8.65
N MET A 182 4.03 -7.23 7.47
CA MET A 182 4.70 -6.26 6.59
C MET A 182 4.08 -6.38 5.20
N THR A 183 3.59 -5.25 4.66
CA THR A 183 2.91 -5.22 3.36
C THR A 183 3.43 -4.05 2.55
N ILE A 184 3.77 -4.28 1.28
CA ILE A 184 4.11 -3.20 0.35
C ILE A 184 2.84 -2.48 -0.05
N ILE A 185 2.93 -1.16 -0.12
CA ILE A 185 1.86 -0.25 -0.54
C ILE A 185 2.37 0.54 -1.73
N PHE A 186 1.58 0.58 -2.78
CA PHE A 186 1.75 1.40 -3.97
C PHE A 186 0.76 2.56 -3.92
N GLU A 187 1.27 3.80 -3.70
CA GLU A 187 0.46 5.03 -3.59
C GLU A 187 1.16 6.20 -4.29
#